data_6c80db19a628bfe07d18e83c8e00bcd7
#
_entry.id   6c80db19a628bfe07d18e83c8e00bcd7
#
_cell.length_a   1.000
_cell.length_b   1.000
_cell.length_c   1.000
_cell.angle_alpha   90.00
_cell.angle_beta   90.00
_cell.angle_gamma   90.00
#
_symmetry.space_group_name_H-M   'P 1'
#
loop_
_entity.id
_entity.type
_entity.pdbx_description
1 polymer ?
#
loop_
_entity_poly.entity_id
_entity_poly.type
_entity_poly.pdbx_seq_one_letter_code
_entity_poly.pdbx_strand_id
1 'polypeptide(L)'
;MGNKRREFSDQDREFILGLYNDFEGADPEYSKVVTPDELGFTDVPMYRVMHYSTLINDETVAVAMEHKQALTGHEAVIRSCEGVAWNDLPTHLRKEAKAAGLKMGVGLLGHIMNAVAVEDDNAPEAVDHKGNKVIDKASKITERIPLTEDVDEHMAREVLPFAPDLVWDMTESKVGYEIPMTRLFYKPEEMPSLEELDAEIESVLESIRARFQEVKE
;
A
#
# COMPACT_ATOMS: atom_id res chain seq x y z
N MET A 1 -21.80 -31.93 32.53
CA MET A 1 -20.48 -31.33 32.48
C MET A 1 -20.15 -31.10 31.03
N GLY A 2 -19.95 -29.83 30.62
CA GLY A 2 -19.63 -29.52 29.23
C GLY A 2 -18.23 -30.05 28.84
N ASN A 3 -17.94 -30.11 27.54
CA ASN A 3 -16.70 -30.61 26.93
C ASN A 3 -15.46 -29.80 27.33
N LYS A 4 -15.15 -29.67 28.61
CA LYS A 4 -13.89 -29.08 29.08
C LYS A 4 -12.75 -30.03 28.74
N ARG A 5 -11.96 -29.67 27.74
CA ARG A 5 -10.79 -30.47 27.33
C ARG A 5 -9.53 -30.15 28.16
N ARG A 6 -9.48 -29.03 28.88
CA ARG A 6 -8.36 -28.58 29.71
C ARG A 6 -8.91 -27.79 30.91
N GLU A 7 -8.22 -27.89 32.05
CA GLU A 7 -8.50 -27.16 33.26
C GLU A 7 -7.19 -26.64 33.85
N PHE A 8 -7.22 -25.44 34.43
CA PHE A 8 -6.09 -24.94 35.18
C PHE A 8 -5.92 -25.69 36.48
N SER A 9 -4.75 -26.28 36.69
CA SER A 9 -4.38 -26.85 37.97
C SER A 9 -4.13 -25.76 39.03
N ASP A 10 -4.05 -26.16 40.29
CA ASP A 10 -3.68 -25.20 41.33
C ASP A 10 -2.23 -24.68 41.13
N GLN A 11 -1.34 -25.49 40.60
CA GLN A 11 0.00 -25.09 40.23
C GLN A 11 0.02 -24.03 39.10
N ASP A 12 -0.83 -24.20 38.08
CA ASP A 12 -0.96 -23.18 37.00
C ASP A 12 -1.47 -21.84 37.57
N ARG A 13 -2.40 -21.90 38.56
CA ARG A 13 -2.92 -20.68 39.20
C ARG A 13 -1.84 -19.98 40.03
N GLU A 14 -1.07 -20.74 40.82
CA GLU A 14 0.06 -20.19 41.59
C GLU A 14 1.11 -19.57 40.66
N PHE A 15 1.43 -20.23 39.56
CA PHE A 15 2.35 -19.72 38.55
C PHE A 15 1.88 -18.40 37.94
N ILE A 16 0.62 -18.33 37.49
CA ILE A 16 0.03 -17.10 36.92
C ILE A 16 0.03 -15.98 37.96
N LEU A 17 -0.31 -16.27 39.22
CA LEU A 17 -0.29 -15.26 40.30
C LEU A 17 1.14 -14.79 40.59
N GLY A 18 2.13 -15.67 40.50
CA GLY A 18 3.55 -15.32 40.62
C GLY A 18 3.96 -14.32 39.54
N LEU A 19 3.69 -14.62 38.27
CA LEU A 19 3.98 -13.72 37.14
C LEU A 19 3.31 -12.35 37.30
N TYR A 20 2.05 -12.34 37.74
CA TYR A 20 1.31 -11.10 37.96
C TYR A 20 1.90 -10.24 39.10
N ASN A 21 2.33 -10.87 40.19
CA ASN A 21 2.90 -10.18 41.33
C ASN A 21 4.32 -9.66 41.08
N ASP A 22 5.10 -10.38 40.27
CA ASP A 22 6.46 -9.96 39.89
C ASP A 22 6.47 -8.80 38.90
N PHE A 23 5.32 -8.56 38.24
CA PHE A 23 5.07 -7.45 37.32
C PHE A 23 6.21 -7.28 36.28
N GLU A 24 7.01 -6.20 36.36
CA GLU A 24 8.14 -5.95 35.44
C GLU A 24 9.28 -6.96 35.59
N GLY A 25 9.37 -7.66 36.72
CA GLY A 25 10.37 -8.69 36.98
C GLY A 25 9.96 -10.08 36.50
N ALA A 26 8.75 -10.25 36.00
CA ALA A 26 8.23 -11.52 35.52
C ALA A 26 9.01 -12.03 34.29
N ASP A 27 9.06 -13.34 34.12
CA ASP A 27 9.68 -13.97 32.96
C ASP A 27 9.04 -13.47 31.65
N PRO A 28 9.80 -12.79 30.76
CA PRO A 28 9.28 -12.19 29.52
C PRO A 28 8.77 -13.24 28.52
N GLU A 29 9.05 -14.51 28.74
CA GLU A 29 8.48 -15.60 27.95
C GLU A 29 6.97 -15.75 28.18
N TYR A 30 6.52 -15.50 29.39
CA TYR A 30 5.13 -15.73 29.81
C TYR A 30 4.35 -14.46 30.12
N SER A 31 5.04 -13.38 30.47
CA SER A 31 4.40 -12.12 30.86
C SER A 31 5.18 -10.92 30.31
N LYS A 32 4.49 -9.95 29.77
CA LYS A 32 5.05 -8.67 29.33
C LYS A 32 4.18 -7.52 29.82
N VAL A 33 4.83 -6.51 30.39
CA VAL A 33 4.20 -5.24 30.72
C VAL A 33 4.44 -4.28 29.55
N VAL A 34 3.37 -3.75 28.98
CA VAL A 34 3.43 -2.84 27.83
C VAL A 34 2.61 -1.59 28.14
N THR A 35 3.03 -0.47 27.59
CA THR A 35 2.30 0.78 27.69
C THR A 35 1.17 0.84 26.65
N PRO A 36 0.13 1.67 26.84
CA PRO A 36 -0.90 1.86 25.82
C PRO A 36 -0.33 2.30 24.46
N ASP A 37 0.71 3.14 24.44
CA ASP A 37 1.31 3.63 23.21
C ASP A 37 2.01 2.52 22.41
N GLU A 38 2.57 1.52 23.09
CA GLU A 38 3.17 0.35 22.44
C GLU A 38 2.12 -0.60 21.82
N LEU A 39 0.87 -0.51 22.28
CA LEU A 39 -0.27 -1.25 21.72
C LEU A 39 -1.04 -0.45 20.68
N GLY A 40 -0.76 0.85 20.58
CA GLY A 40 -1.40 1.75 19.67
C GLY A 40 -0.76 1.74 18.28
N PHE A 41 -1.57 2.03 17.29
CA PHE A 41 -1.12 2.18 15.90
C PHE A 41 -1.96 3.24 15.18
N THR A 42 -1.40 3.77 14.11
CA THR A 42 -2.12 4.60 13.15
C THR A 42 -2.23 3.83 11.85
N ASP A 43 -3.44 3.56 11.40
CA ASP A 43 -3.71 3.05 10.05
C ASP A 43 -3.71 4.26 9.09
N VAL A 44 -2.72 4.32 8.21
CA VAL A 44 -2.50 5.43 7.26
C VAL A 44 -2.85 4.95 5.85
N PRO A 45 -3.88 5.51 5.22
CA PRO A 45 -4.22 5.17 3.84
C PRO A 45 -3.22 5.79 2.88
N MET A 46 -2.84 4.98 1.88
CA MET A 46 -1.91 5.35 0.82
C MET A 46 -2.54 5.06 -0.54
N TYR A 47 -2.10 5.83 -1.54
CA TYR A 47 -2.61 5.76 -2.90
C TYR A 47 -1.44 5.88 -3.88
N ARG A 48 -1.54 5.21 -5.03
CA ARG A 48 -0.64 5.45 -6.14
C ARG A 48 -0.92 6.78 -6.80
N VAL A 49 0.15 7.49 -7.15
CA VAL A 49 0.05 8.66 -8.01
C VAL A 49 -0.13 8.18 -9.45
N MET A 50 -1.05 8.83 -10.17
CA MET A 50 -1.28 8.53 -11.58
C MET A 50 -0.23 9.20 -12.45
N HIS A 51 0.13 8.52 -13.52
CA HIS A 51 1.01 9.02 -14.56
C HIS A 51 0.24 9.05 -15.88
N TYR A 52 0.13 10.22 -16.51
CA TYR A 52 -0.63 10.36 -17.74
C TYR A 52 0.21 10.99 -18.86
N SER A 53 0.11 10.39 -20.03
CA SER A 53 0.43 11.01 -21.30
C SER A 53 -0.84 11.52 -21.99
N THR A 54 -0.68 12.38 -22.99
CA THR A 54 -1.79 12.95 -23.76
C THR A 54 -1.89 12.24 -25.11
N LEU A 55 -3.05 11.69 -25.43
CA LEU A 55 -3.36 11.11 -26.74
C LEU A 55 -4.52 11.86 -27.38
N ILE A 56 -4.25 12.58 -28.47
CA ILE A 56 -5.26 13.31 -29.23
C ILE A 56 -5.39 12.65 -30.61
N ASN A 57 -6.48 11.93 -30.80
CA ASN A 57 -6.87 11.30 -32.06
C ASN A 57 -8.38 11.47 -32.30
N ASP A 58 -8.91 10.94 -33.37
CA ASP A 58 -10.33 11.08 -33.72
C ASP A 58 -11.26 10.48 -32.66
N GLU A 59 -10.86 9.39 -32.03
CA GLU A 59 -11.63 8.70 -31.00
C GLU A 59 -11.67 9.53 -29.70
N THR A 60 -10.51 9.95 -29.19
CA THR A 60 -10.43 10.73 -27.95
C THR A 60 -11.08 12.11 -28.11
N VAL A 61 -10.96 12.72 -29.27
CA VAL A 61 -11.64 13.97 -29.59
C VAL A 61 -13.16 13.78 -29.65
N ALA A 62 -13.65 12.70 -30.25
CA ALA A 62 -15.07 12.39 -30.27
C ALA A 62 -15.64 12.26 -28.85
N VAL A 63 -14.96 11.51 -27.97
CA VAL A 63 -15.34 11.38 -26.55
C VAL A 63 -15.30 12.74 -25.84
N ALA A 64 -14.27 13.55 -26.06
CA ALA A 64 -14.17 14.89 -25.47
C ALA A 64 -15.31 15.82 -25.90
N MET A 65 -15.82 15.64 -27.11
CA MET A 65 -16.93 16.44 -27.67
C MET A 65 -18.31 15.98 -27.20
N GLU A 66 -18.47 14.89 -26.52
CA GLU A 66 -19.76 14.43 -25.94
C GLU A 66 -20.26 15.31 -24.79
N HIS A 67 -19.38 16.15 -24.20
CA HIS A 67 -19.80 17.02 -23.12
C HIS A 67 -20.78 18.09 -23.57
N LYS A 68 -21.89 18.25 -22.84
CA LYS A 68 -22.98 19.18 -23.16
C LYS A 68 -22.60 20.65 -23.39
N GLN A 69 -21.44 21.08 -22.90
CA GLN A 69 -20.88 22.43 -23.10
C GLN A 69 -19.87 22.50 -24.25
N ALA A 70 -19.59 21.37 -24.90
CA ALA A 70 -18.69 21.35 -26.04
C ALA A 70 -19.40 21.98 -27.26
N LEU A 71 -18.69 22.85 -27.95
CA LEU A 71 -19.11 23.50 -29.20
C LEU A 71 -18.16 23.06 -30.31
N THR A 72 -18.58 23.12 -31.55
CA THR A 72 -17.78 22.71 -32.73
C THR A 72 -16.36 23.32 -32.73
N GLY A 73 -16.23 24.55 -32.27
CA GLY A 73 -14.88 25.19 -32.16
C GLY A 73 -13.96 24.57 -31.14
N HIS A 74 -14.45 23.83 -30.13
CA HIS A 74 -13.60 23.19 -29.15
C HIS A 74 -12.81 22.00 -29.74
N GLU A 75 -13.33 21.35 -30.79
CA GLU A 75 -12.59 20.31 -31.51
C GLU A 75 -11.25 20.83 -32.05
N ALA A 76 -11.26 21.98 -32.73
CA ALA A 76 -10.03 22.59 -33.24
C ALA A 76 -9.06 22.96 -32.11
N VAL A 77 -9.61 23.45 -30.99
CA VAL A 77 -8.80 23.77 -29.79
C VAL A 77 -8.15 22.51 -29.22
N ILE A 78 -8.86 21.40 -29.11
CA ILE A 78 -8.32 20.12 -28.60
C ILE A 78 -7.22 19.63 -29.54
N ARG A 79 -7.48 19.61 -30.85
CA ARG A 79 -6.48 19.15 -31.84
C ARG A 79 -5.23 20.02 -31.88
N SER A 80 -5.33 21.32 -31.60
CA SER A 80 -4.15 22.20 -31.52
C SER A 80 -3.22 21.91 -30.33
N CYS A 81 -3.67 21.11 -29.37
CA CYS A 81 -2.90 20.69 -28.20
C CYS A 81 -2.19 19.34 -28.40
N GLU A 82 -2.14 18.80 -29.63
CA GLU A 82 -1.40 17.57 -29.92
C GLU A 82 0.08 17.71 -29.53
N GLY A 83 0.63 16.71 -28.82
CA GLY A 83 2.01 16.72 -28.32
C GLY A 83 2.23 17.54 -27.04
N VAL A 84 1.21 18.20 -26.51
CA VAL A 84 1.31 18.90 -25.23
C VAL A 84 1.28 17.88 -24.08
N ALA A 85 2.20 18.02 -23.11
CA ALA A 85 2.22 17.17 -21.92
C ALA A 85 0.92 17.33 -21.12
N TRP A 86 0.45 16.23 -20.50
CA TRP A 86 -0.82 16.22 -19.79
C TRP A 86 -0.90 17.30 -18.68
N ASN A 87 0.17 17.52 -17.94
CA ASN A 87 0.22 18.54 -16.89
C ASN A 87 0.08 19.98 -17.42
N ASP A 88 0.53 20.24 -18.64
CA ASP A 88 0.47 21.57 -19.28
C ASP A 88 -0.83 21.76 -20.06
N LEU A 89 -1.53 20.69 -20.38
CA LEU A 89 -2.73 20.68 -21.21
C LEU A 89 -3.83 21.62 -20.70
N PRO A 90 -4.15 21.72 -19.39
CA PRO A 90 -5.17 22.64 -18.89
C PRO A 90 -4.88 24.11 -19.23
N THR A 91 -3.60 24.49 -19.17
CA THR A 91 -3.17 25.86 -19.46
C THR A 91 -3.26 26.14 -20.97
N HIS A 92 -2.82 25.20 -21.79
CA HIS A 92 -2.89 25.31 -23.25
C HIS A 92 -4.34 25.35 -23.75
N LEU A 93 -5.19 24.44 -23.29
CA LEU A 93 -6.62 24.42 -23.64
C LEU A 93 -7.33 25.74 -23.31
N ARG A 94 -7.07 26.31 -22.13
CA ARG A 94 -7.68 27.59 -21.75
C ARG A 94 -7.18 28.73 -22.61
N LYS A 95 -5.89 28.76 -22.94
CA LYS A 95 -5.28 29.78 -23.79
C LYS A 95 -5.86 29.74 -25.19
N GLU A 96 -5.89 28.58 -25.83
CA GLU A 96 -6.40 28.40 -27.20
C GLU A 96 -7.90 28.63 -27.28
N ALA A 97 -8.70 28.15 -26.30
CA ALA A 97 -10.10 28.44 -26.23
C ALA A 97 -10.38 29.94 -26.12
N LYS A 98 -9.63 30.68 -25.30
CA LYS A 98 -9.73 32.13 -25.18
C LYS A 98 -9.41 32.83 -26.50
N ALA A 99 -8.37 32.38 -27.19
CA ALA A 99 -7.99 32.92 -28.51
C ALA A 99 -9.11 32.69 -29.57
N ALA A 100 -9.78 31.54 -29.48
CA ALA A 100 -10.93 31.20 -30.33
C ALA A 100 -12.28 31.86 -29.89
N GLY A 101 -12.27 32.65 -28.81
CA GLY A 101 -13.50 33.26 -28.27
C GLY A 101 -14.46 32.28 -27.58
N LEU A 102 -13.96 31.11 -27.20
CA LEU A 102 -14.72 30.03 -26.57
C LEU A 102 -14.55 30.04 -25.04
N LYS A 103 -15.59 29.60 -24.34
CA LYS A 103 -15.53 29.43 -22.87
C LYS A 103 -15.11 28.01 -22.48
N MET A 104 -14.02 27.88 -21.75
CA MET A 104 -13.53 26.62 -21.18
C MET A 104 -13.90 26.53 -19.70
N GLY A 105 -15.10 26.00 -19.41
CA GLY A 105 -15.55 25.78 -18.04
C GLY A 105 -14.78 24.62 -17.37
N VAL A 106 -14.72 24.61 -16.02
CA VAL A 106 -13.99 23.57 -15.27
C VAL A 106 -14.51 22.16 -15.58
N GLY A 107 -15.83 22.00 -15.73
CA GLY A 107 -16.42 20.69 -16.07
C GLY A 107 -16.05 20.21 -17.47
N LEU A 108 -16.09 21.09 -18.47
CA LEU A 108 -15.67 20.76 -19.83
C LEU A 108 -14.17 20.45 -19.87
N LEU A 109 -13.34 21.27 -19.21
CA LEU A 109 -11.90 21.04 -19.12
C LEU A 109 -11.59 19.67 -18.52
N GLY A 110 -12.20 19.33 -17.37
CA GLY A 110 -12.01 18.02 -16.72
C GLY A 110 -12.44 16.86 -17.61
N HIS A 111 -13.56 17.02 -18.36
CA HIS A 111 -14.01 16.00 -19.30
C HIS A 111 -13.03 15.80 -20.46
N ILE A 112 -12.52 16.88 -21.05
CA ILE A 112 -11.49 16.81 -22.10
C ILE A 112 -10.22 16.14 -21.56
N MET A 113 -9.75 16.57 -20.40
CA MET A 113 -8.56 15.98 -19.76
C MET A 113 -8.70 14.47 -19.59
N ASN A 114 -9.84 14.00 -19.08
CA ASN A 114 -10.08 12.58 -18.92
C ASN A 114 -10.20 11.83 -20.26
N ALA A 115 -10.78 12.45 -21.28
CA ALA A 115 -10.95 11.82 -22.59
C ALA A 115 -9.63 11.59 -23.32
N VAL A 116 -8.63 12.46 -23.11
CA VAL A 116 -7.32 12.40 -23.79
C VAL A 116 -6.21 11.82 -22.92
N ALA A 117 -6.52 11.44 -21.66
CA ALA A 117 -5.54 10.84 -20.75
C ALA A 117 -5.29 9.38 -21.11
N VAL A 118 -4.02 9.00 -21.18
CA VAL A 118 -3.59 7.60 -21.27
C VAL A 118 -2.61 7.35 -20.14
N GLU A 119 -2.83 6.26 -19.40
CA GLU A 119 -1.90 5.82 -18.37
C GLU A 119 -0.55 5.46 -19.02
N ASP A 120 0.51 6.04 -18.48
CA ASP A 120 1.86 5.87 -19.00
C ASP A 120 2.89 5.99 -17.86
N ASP A 121 3.41 4.88 -17.40
CA ASP A 121 4.37 4.80 -16.29
C ASP A 121 5.65 5.60 -16.54
N ASN A 122 5.95 5.95 -17.79
CA ASN A 122 7.11 6.77 -18.14
C ASN A 122 6.79 8.28 -18.16
N ALA A 123 5.51 8.66 -18.04
CA ALA A 123 5.12 10.07 -17.96
C ALA A 123 5.40 10.64 -16.57
N PRO A 124 5.55 11.98 -16.44
CA PRO A 124 5.62 12.61 -15.12
C PRO A 124 4.35 12.36 -14.29
N GLU A 125 4.49 12.42 -12.96
CA GLU A 125 3.36 12.38 -12.04
C GLU A 125 2.27 13.38 -12.47
N ALA A 126 1.05 12.90 -12.56
CA ALA A 126 -0.08 13.72 -12.97
C ALA A 126 -0.49 14.68 -11.85
N VAL A 127 -0.68 15.95 -12.19
CA VAL A 127 -1.18 16.96 -11.27
C VAL A 127 -2.49 17.57 -11.78
N ASP A 128 -3.41 17.85 -10.87
CA ASP A 128 -4.65 18.50 -11.20
C ASP A 128 -4.45 20.00 -11.49
N HIS A 129 -5.53 20.67 -11.87
CA HIS A 129 -5.51 22.12 -12.17
C HIS A 129 -5.19 23.01 -10.96
N LYS A 130 -5.09 22.44 -9.75
CA LYS A 130 -4.72 23.11 -8.51
C LYS A 130 -3.27 22.78 -8.08
N GLY A 131 -2.61 21.87 -8.81
CA GLY A 131 -1.26 21.41 -8.50
C GLY A 131 -1.21 20.25 -7.52
N ASN A 132 -2.34 19.62 -7.16
CA ASN A 132 -2.35 18.41 -6.34
C ASN A 132 -2.06 17.19 -7.20
N LYS A 133 -1.33 16.22 -6.66
CA LYS A 133 -1.13 14.93 -7.32
C LYS A 133 -2.46 14.22 -7.57
N VAL A 134 -2.63 13.71 -8.77
CA VAL A 134 -3.79 12.87 -9.11
C VAL A 134 -3.53 11.47 -8.61
N ILE A 135 -4.44 10.95 -7.78
CA ILE A 135 -4.30 9.63 -7.15
C ILE A 135 -5.28 8.63 -7.75
N ASP A 136 -4.86 7.38 -7.84
CA ASP A 136 -5.74 6.27 -8.10
C ASP A 136 -6.45 5.84 -6.81
N LYS A 137 -7.73 6.15 -6.70
CA LYS A 137 -8.54 5.77 -5.53
C LYS A 137 -8.78 4.26 -5.41
N ALA A 138 -8.65 3.53 -6.51
CA ALA A 138 -8.81 2.08 -6.51
C ALA A 138 -7.57 1.37 -5.94
N SER A 139 -6.41 2.03 -5.99
CA SER A 139 -5.15 1.51 -5.43
C SER A 139 -5.02 1.66 -3.92
N LYS A 140 -6.08 2.10 -3.22
CA LYS A 140 -6.04 2.34 -1.77
C LYS A 140 -5.49 1.13 -1.02
N ILE A 141 -4.37 1.33 -0.35
CA ILE A 141 -3.79 0.40 0.62
C ILE A 141 -3.64 1.12 1.95
N THR A 142 -3.44 0.38 3.03
CA THR A 142 -3.30 0.97 4.36
C THR A 142 -2.05 0.42 5.01
N GLU A 143 -1.20 1.30 5.49
CA GLU A 143 -0.03 0.96 6.29
C GLU A 143 -0.33 1.17 7.77
N ARG A 144 0.08 0.21 8.59
CA ARG A 144 -0.11 0.24 10.04
C ARG A 144 1.19 0.63 10.73
N ILE A 145 1.21 1.81 11.30
CA ILE A 145 2.39 2.41 11.91
C ILE A 145 2.21 2.47 13.43
N PRO A 146 3.15 1.96 14.25
CA PRO A 146 3.10 2.09 15.69
C PRO A 146 2.99 3.56 16.12
N LEU A 147 2.21 3.86 17.17
CA LEU A 147 2.11 5.22 17.72
C LEU A 147 3.44 5.76 18.27
N THR A 148 4.39 4.87 18.51
CA THR A 148 5.75 5.21 18.97
C THR A 148 6.67 5.69 17.85
N GLU A 149 6.22 5.60 16.59
CA GLU A 149 7.00 6.03 15.41
C GLU A 149 6.38 7.26 14.75
N ASP A 150 7.26 8.09 14.16
CA ASP A 150 6.81 9.18 13.28
C ASP A 150 6.41 8.62 11.92
N VAL A 151 5.26 9.08 11.41
CA VAL A 151 4.69 8.57 10.16
C VAL A 151 5.59 8.85 8.96
N ASP A 152 6.13 10.06 8.85
CA ASP A 152 6.92 10.44 7.69
C ASP A 152 8.29 9.72 7.69
N GLU A 153 8.88 9.51 8.87
CA GLU A 153 10.10 8.72 9.03
C GLU A 153 9.86 7.24 8.68
N HIS A 154 8.76 6.67 9.15
CA HIS A 154 8.37 5.30 8.81
C HIS A 154 8.19 5.13 7.30
N MET A 155 7.40 6.03 6.66
CA MET A 155 7.16 5.99 5.22
C MET A 155 8.46 6.10 4.42
N ALA A 156 9.36 6.99 4.82
CA ALA A 156 10.66 7.17 4.14
C ALA A 156 11.56 5.93 4.26
N ARG A 157 11.48 5.19 5.37
CA ARG A 157 12.31 4.02 5.63
C ARG A 157 11.75 2.74 5.03
N GLU A 158 10.45 2.50 5.22
CA GLU A 158 9.84 1.19 4.95
C GLU A 158 9.04 1.15 3.64
N VAL A 159 8.50 2.28 3.18
CA VAL A 159 7.56 2.30 2.05
C VAL A 159 8.19 2.87 0.78
N LEU A 160 8.70 4.10 0.84
CA LEU A 160 9.21 4.80 -0.34
C LEU A 160 10.36 4.11 -1.08
N PRO A 161 11.27 3.35 -0.44
CA PRO A 161 12.32 2.62 -1.16
C PRO A 161 11.77 1.54 -2.10
N PHE A 162 10.58 1.02 -1.83
CA PHE A 162 9.94 -0.04 -2.61
C PHE A 162 8.81 0.46 -3.50
N ALA A 163 8.18 1.57 -3.14
CA ALA A 163 7.06 2.16 -3.85
C ALA A 163 7.13 3.70 -3.80
N PRO A 164 8.01 4.31 -4.62
CA PRO A 164 8.27 5.75 -4.59
C PRO A 164 7.10 6.59 -5.12
N ASP A 165 6.17 5.98 -5.82
CA ASP A 165 4.97 6.57 -6.40
C ASP A 165 3.77 6.64 -5.44
N LEU A 166 3.95 6.20 -4.17
CA LEU A 166 2.89 6.29 -3.18
C LEU A 166 2.83 7.67 -2.50
N VAL A 167 1.62 8.10 -2.22
CA VAL A 167 1.30 9.25 -1.36
C VAL A 167 0.31 8.82 -0.31
N TRP A 168 0.38 9.42 0.88
CA TRP A 168 -0.50 9.10 1.99
C TRP A 168 -1.35 10.30 2.41
N ASP A 169 -2.50 10.01 3.00
CA ASP A 169 -3.45 11.02 3.46
C ASP A 169 -3.69 10.88 4.96
N MET A 170 -3.06 11.78 5.74
CA MET A 170 -3.22 11.83 7.19
C MET A 170 -4.63 12.22 7.61
N THR A 171 -5.42 12.87 6.75
CA THR A 171 -6.79 13.29 7.09
C THR A 171 -7.76 12.12 7.16
N GLU A 172 -7.45 11.02 6.47
CA GLU A 172 -8.20 9.76 6.49
C GLU A 172 -7.60 8.72 7.44
N SER A 173 -6.52 9.03 8.14
CA SER A 173 -5.86 8.12 9.07
C SER A 173 -6.74 7.80 10.28
N LYS A 174 -6.52 6.62 10.87
CA LYS A 174 -7.29 6.16 12.05
C LYS A 174 -6.34 5.58 13.09
N VAL A 175 -6.51 6.05 14.32
CA VAL A 175 -5.82 5.46 15.46
C VAL A 175 -6.60 4.27 15.98
N GLY A 176 -5.90 3.18 16.25
CA GLY A 176 -6.43 1.96 16.84
C GLY A 176 -5.49 1.39 17.90
N TYR A 177 -6.00 0.41 18.64
CA TYR A 177 -5.24 -0.32 19.66
C TYR A 177 -5.47 -1.81 19.47
N GLU A 178 -4.40 -2.58 19.50
CA GLU A 178 -4.43 -4.03 19.36
C GLU A 178 -3.41 -4.67 20.29
N ILE A 179 -3.76 -5.79 20.91
CA ILE A 179 -2.81 -6.62 21.65
C ILE A 179 -2.27 -7.68 20.69
N PRO A 180 -1.11 -7.49 20.08
CA PRO A 180 -0.58 -8.43 19.08
C PRO A 180 0.11 -9.61 19.79
N MET A 181 -0.68 -10.52 20.37
CA MET A 181 -0.19 -11.64 21.18
C MET A 181 0.90 -12.45 20.45
N THR A 182 0.70 -12.72 19.16
CA THR A 182 1.69 -13.45 18.34
C THR A 182 3.02 -12.72 18.29
N ARG A 183 3.01 -11.41 18.00
CA ARG A 183 4.22 -10.60 17.91
C ARG A 183 4.92 -10.45 19.28
N LEU A 184 4.14 -10.26 20.35
CA LEU A 184 4.68 -10.07 21.70
C LEU A 184 5.38 -11.32 22.22
N PHE A 185 4.90 -12.51 21.86
CA PHE A 185 5.40 -13.79 22.35
C PHE A 185 5.99 -14.67 21.24
N TYR A 186 6.24 -14.09 20.04
CA TYR A 186 6.91 -14.81 18.98
C TYR A 186 8.36 -15.07 19.33
N LYS A 187 8.75 -16.34 19.25
CA LYS A 187 10.12 -16.78 19.31
C LYS A 187 10.51 -17.24 17.91
N PRO A 188 11.43 -16.55 17.23
CA PRO A 188 11.95 -17.07 15.97
C PRO A 188 12.63 -18.41 16.23
N GLU A 189 12.27 -19.44 15.48
CA GLU A 189 13.01 -20.68 15.45
C GLU A 189 14.38 -20.40 14.83
N GLU A 190 15.45 -20.80 15.50
CA GLU A 190 16.79 -20.74 14.91
C GLU A 190 16.80 -21.67 13.70
N MET A 191 17.01 -21.09 12.52
CA MET A 191 17.15 -21.89 11.30
C MET A 191 18.47 -22.66 11.38
N PRO A 192 18.46 -23.98 11.10
CA PRO A 192 19.70 -24.75 11.06
C PRO A 192 20.65 -24.13 10.02
N SER A 193 21.94 -24.25 10.27
CA SER A 193 22.96 -23.80 9.33
C SER A 193 22.87 -24.56 8.01
N LEU A 194 23.42 -23.99 6.93
CA LEU A 194 23.47 -24.68 5.64
C LEU A 194 24.20 -26.03 5.74
N GLU A 195 25.24 -26.08 6.56
CA GLU A 195 26.02 -27.30 6.80
C GLU A 195 25.20 -28.39 7.51
N GLU A 196 24.36 -28.01 8.47
CA GLU A 196 23.43 -28.93 9.15
C GLU A 196 22.33 -29.43 8.21
N LEU A 197 21.77 -28.55 7.36
CA LEU A 197 20.80 -28.92 6.35
C LEU A 197 21.38 -29.86 5.29
N ASP A 198 22.59 -29.60 4.82
CA ASP A 198 23.29 -30.47 3.88
C ASP A 198 23.55 -31.84 4.47
N ALA A 199 23.99 -31.92 5.72
CA ALA A 199 24.19 -33.19 6.41
C ALA A 199 22.87 -33.97 6.59
N GLU A 200 21.77 -33.29 6.89
CA GLU A 200 20.46 -33.92 6.99
C GLU A 200 19.98 -34.45 5.63
N ILE A 201 20.17 -33.69 4.56
CA ILE A 201 19.85 -34.10 3.18
C ILE A 201 20.67 -35.35 2.80
N GLU A 202 21.98 -35.37 3.07
CA GLU A 202 22.84 -36.53 2.77
C GLU A 202 22.36 -37.77 3.53
N SER A 203 22.03 -37.64 4.82
CA SER A 203 21.50 -38.73 5.64
C SER A 203 20.20 -39.30 5.07
N VAL A 204 19.29 -38.43 4.66
CA VAL A 204 18.03 -38.86 4.02
C VAL A 204 18.28 -39.56 2.70
N LEU A 205 19.18 -39.05 1.87
CA LEU A 205 19.55 -39.68 0.59
C LEU A 205 20.18 -41.08 0.79
N GLU A 206 21.03 -41.25 1.79
CA GLU A 206 21.60 -42.55 2.13
C GLU A 206 20.52 -43.55 2.58
N SER A 207 19.60 -43.10 3.43
CA SER A 207 18.48 -43.94 3.88
C SER A 207 17.58 -44.38 2.72
N ILE A 208 17.33 -43.49 1.75
CA ILE A 208 16.58 -43.78 0.55
C ILE A 208 17.33 -44.82 -0.30
N ARG A 209 18.64 -44.63 -0.52
CA ARG A 209 19.49 -45.60 -1.28
C ARG A 209 19.49 -47.00 -0.63
N ALA A 210 19.61 -47.06 0.70
CA ALA A 210 19.55 -48.32 1.42
C ALA A 210 18.23 -49.07 1.21
N ARG A 211 17.12 -48.36 1.33
CA ARG A 211 15.77 -48.93 1.12
C ARG A 211 15.55 -49.41 -0.34
N PHE A 212 16.11 -48.68 -1.31
CA PHE A 212 16.05 -49.12 -2.71
C PHE A 212 16.89 -50.37 -2.99
N GLN A 213 17.96 -50.61 -2.23
CA GLN A 213 18.74 -51.85 -2.33
C GLN A 213 17.99 -53.04 -1.76
N GLU A 214 17.33 -52.86 -0.60
CA GLU A 214 16.52 -53.92 0.01
C GLU A 214 15.33 -54.39 -0.86
N VAL A 215 14.78 -53.49 -1.70
CA VAL A 215 13.65 -53.86 -2.60
C VAL A 215 14.13 -54.58 -3.88
N LYS A 216 15.45 -54.58 -4.18
CA LYS A 216 16.01 -55.24 -5.36
C LYS A 216 16.49 -56.68 -5.11
N GLU A 217 16.52 -57.09 -3.83
CA GLU A 217 16.72 -58.48 -3.43
C GLU A 217 15.36 -59.20 -3.27
#